data_eacd72ebeefbdbf865ce8e040fbc03bc
#
_entry.id   eacd72ebeefbdbf865ce8e040fbc03bc
#
_cell.length_a   1.000
_cell.length_b   1.000
_cell.length_c   1.000
_cell.angle_alpha   90.00
_cell.angle_beta   90.00
_cell.angle_gamma   90.00
#
_symmetry.space_group_name_H-M   'P 1'
#
loop_
_entity.id
_entity.type
_entity.pdbx_description
1 polymer ?
#
loop_
_entity_poly.entity_id
_entity_poly.type
_entity_poly.pdbx_seq_one_letter_code
_entity_poly.pdbx_strand_id
1 'polypeptide(L)'
;SPDQEGNINIYSSQSDSDLSAFTPIKTSNITDQVTVINPSSPDIREFYILKTTSAYSGIIANRIIEMSNIKNFRDMGGYFTRTDQQMKWGKIFRSGDLSSATLYDQERIRRLNIKTIIDFRSDKTAKRYPILVHPNIRKISLPITPMDDEKINEMMDDENLTRSDAIRDVQDSYIGIIENFKNEFAEMFNILTDENNYPVLLSGSLGKDRVGLASFFILYAVGIPQNVIIDDYLLSRQTVDISKIAQNVKTKPEYFQEAVTALMSVNPAYINYSIDYINQKYGSIDNYLEKELKLTSGKKILLRK
;
A
#
# COMPACT_ATOMS: atom_id res chain seq x y z
N SER A 1 -14.66 19.36 17.33
CA SER A 1 -14.58 19.97 18.65
C SER A 1 -15.63 19.31 19.55
N PRO A 2 -15.34 18.87 20.77
CA PRO A 2 -16.32 18.19 21.65
C PRO A 2 -17.47 19.11 22.10
N ASP A 3 -17.42 20.40 21.83
CA ASP A 3 -18.38 21.40 22.26
C ASP A 3 -19.34 21.89 21.14
N GLN A 4 -19.40 21.19 20.01
CA GLN A 4 -20.33 21.53 18.93
C GLN A 4 -21.63 20.74 19.09
N GLU A 5 -22.75 21.44 19.27
CA GLU A 5 -24.09 20.89 19.11
C GLU A 5 -24.51 20.92 17.64
N GLY A 6 -25.23 19.90 17.18
CA GLY A 6 -25.76 19.88 15.84
C GLY A 6 -25.78 18.52 15.19
N ASN A 7 -26.16 18.50 13.92
CA ASN A 7 -26.26 17.29 13.13
C ASN A 7 -25.12 17.21 12.09
N ILE A 8 -24.68 16.00 11.84
CA ILE A 8 -23.79 15.63 10.74
C ILE A 8 -24.65 14.96 9.67
N ASN A 9 -24.71 15.54 8.50
CA ASN A 9 -25.30 14.93 7.32
C ASN A 9 -24.26 14.12 6.57
N ILE A 10 -24.59 12.89 6.22
CA ILE A 10 -23.72 11.96 5.54
C ILE A 10 -24.25 11.78 4.12
N TYR A 11 -23.38 12.02 3.16
CA TYR A 11 -23.64 11.86 1.74
C TYR A 11 -22.80 10.73 1.18
N SER A 12 -23.30 9.97 0.21
CA SER A 12 -22.55 8.93 -0.50
C SER A 12 -22.61 9.11 -2.01
N SER A 13 -21.60 8.65 -2.69
CA SER A 13 -21.51 8.55 -4.15
C SER A 13 -20.68 7.33 -4.54
N GLN A 14 -20.85 6.85 -5.76
CA GLN A 14 -19.98 5.83 -6.37
C GLN A 14 -18.75 6.43 -7.06
N SER A 15 -18.65 7.78 -7.08
CA SER A 15 -17.52 8.52 -7.65
C SER A 15 -16.93 9.46 -6.60
N ASP A 16 -15.61 9.57 -6.56
CA ASP A 16 -14.88 10.53 -5.72
C ASP A 16 -14.97 11.99 -6.23
N SER A 17 -15.46 12.18 -7.46
CA SER A 17 -15.53 13.49 -8.12
C SER A 17 -16.91 14.14 -8.09
N ASP A 18 -17.97 13.41 -7.72
CA ASP A 18 -19.35 13.94 -7.75
C ASP A 18 -20.09 13.71 -6.42
N LEU A 19 -19.68 14.47 -5.42
CA LEU A 19 -20.27 14.44 -4.08
C LEU A 19 -21.15 15.67 -3.78
N SER A 20 -21.51 16.46 -4.80
CA SER A 20 -22.03 17.80 -4.60
C SER A 20 -23.55 17.95 -4.57
N ALA A 21 -24.35 16.98 -4.94
CA ALA A 21 -25.76 17.21 -5.31
C ALA A 21 -26.80 16.34 -4.63
N PHE A 22 -26.58 15.84 -3.40
CA PHE A 22 -27.43 14.75 -2.93
C PHE A 22 -28.17 15.02 -1.62
N THR A 23 -29.30 14.37 -1.49
CA THR A 23 -29.98 14.19 -0.22
C THR A 23 -29.08 13.37 0.70
N PRO A 24 -28.90 13.75 1.97
CA PRO A 24 -28.10 12.97 2.89
C PRO A 24 -28.70 11.56 3.04
N ILE A 25 -27.86 10.55 2.95
CA ILE A 25 -28.26 9.15 3.17
C ILE A 25 -28.54 8.85 4.64
N LYS A 26 -27.92 9.66 5.53
CA LYS A 26 -28.11 9.57 6.98
C LYS A 26 -27.77 10.90 7.63
N THR A 27 -28.50 11.20 8.72
CA THR A 27 -28.18 12.29 9.63
C THR A 27 -27.94 11.70 11.01
N SER A 28 -26.85 12.10 11.66
CA SER A 28 -26.47 11.69 13.02
C SER A 28 -26.18 12.92 13.86
N ASN A 29 -26.32 12.80 15.18
CA ASN A 29 -25.89 13.87 16.07
C ASN A 29 -24.36 13.94 16.10
N ILE A 30 -23.79 15.15 16.19
CA ILE A 30 -22.33 15.36 16.22
C ILE A 30 -21.68 14.71 17.47
N THR A 31 -22.47 14.47 18.52
CA THR A 31 -22.03 13.80 19.74
C THR A 31 -22.05 12.27 19.65
N ASP A 32 -22.62 11.71 18.60
CA ASP A 32 -22.62 10.26 18.39
C ASP A 32 -21.18 9.78 18.16
N GLN A 33 -20.72 8.86 18.99
CA GLN A 33 -19.35 8.32 18.88
C GLN A 33 -19.18 7.41 17.65
N VAL A 34 -20.25 6.74 17.26
CA VAL A 34 -20.26 5.79 16.14
C VAL A 34 -21.57 5.93 15.34
N THR A 35 -21.41 6.04 14.03
CA THR A 35 -22.54 5.96 13.10
C THR A 35 -22.29 4.85 12.10
N VAL A 36 -23.18 3.86 12.07
CA VAL A 36 -23.11 2.74 11.13
C VAL A 36 -23.85 3.11 9.85
N ILE A 37 -23.19 2.91 8.71
CA ILE A 37 -23.73 3.06 7.38
C ILE A 37 -23.62 1.70 6.69
N ASN A 38 -24.72 1.18 6.19
CA ASN A 38 -24.71 0.01 5.35
C ASN A 38 -24.55 0.46 3.89
N PRO A 39 -23.54 -0.04 3.15
CA PRO A 39 -23.40 0.29 1.74
C PRO A 39 -24.61 -0.19 0.94
N SER A 40 -24.92 0.48 -0.15
CA SER A 40 -26.02 0.13 -1.05
C SER A 40 -25.82 -1.25 -1.69
N SER A 41 -24.57 -1.65 -1.87
CA SER A 41 -24.16 -2.97 -2.33
C SER A 41 -22.77 -3.31 -1.79
N PRO A 42 -22.54 -4.56 -1.32
CA PRO A 42 -21.22 -4.99 -0.84
C PRO A 42 -20.15 -5.00 -1.95
N ASP A 43 -20.58 -5.07 -3.21
CA ASP A 43 -19.69 -5.16 -4.37
C ASP A 43 -19.34 -3.80 -4.98
N ILE A 44 -20.03 -2.74 -4.57
CA ILE A 44 -19.82 -1.38 -5.10
C ILE A 44 -19.07 -0.56 -4.05
N ARG A 45 -17.97 0.03 -4.46
CA ARG A 45 -17.24 0.94 -3.61
C ARG A 45 -17.97 2.27 -3.51
N GLU A 46 -18.20 2.74 -2.30
CA GLU A 46 -18.84 4.02 -2.00
C GLU A 46 -17.84 5.00 -1.39
N PHE A 47 -18.05 6.26 -1.70
CA PHE A 47 -17.33 7.40 -1.16
C PHE A 47 -18.28 8.25 -0.35
N TYR A 48 -17.83 8.79 0.78
CA TYR A 48 -18.65 9.54 1.72
C TYR A 48 -18.09 10.92 1.98
N ILE A 49 -18.98 11.87 2.22
CA ILE A 49 -18.66 13.17 2.81
C ILE A 49 -19.55 13.39 4.03
N LEU A 50 -18.93 13.85 5.11
CA LEU A 50 -19.62 14.32 6.30
C LEU A 50 -19.73 15.84 6.24
N LYS A 51 -20.93 16.39 6.44
CA LYS A 51 -21.19 17.83 6.37
C LYS A 51 -21.97 18.28 7.59
N THR A 52 -21.49 19.33 8.24
CA THR A 52 -22.22 20.11 9.24
C THR A 52 -22.70 21.43 8.62
N THR A 53 -23.30 22.31 9.40
CA THR A 53 -23.69 23.65 8.96
C THR A 53 -22.50 24.53 8.59
N SER A 54 -21.31 24.28 9.15
CA SER A 54 -20.13 25.14 9.04
C SER A 54 -18.89 24.46 8.48
N ALA A 55 -18.90 23.13 8.32
CA ALA A 55 -17.72 22.38 7.89
C ALA A 55 -18.09 21.12 7.11
N TYR A 56 -17.13 20.59 6.35
CA TYR A 56 -17.25 19.30 5.68
C TYR A 56 -15.93 18.52 5.81
N SER A 57 -16.02 17.20 5.78
CA SER A 57 -14.83 16.33 5.78
C SER A 57 -14.20 16.30 4.39
N GLY A 58 -12.98 15.77 4.31
CA GLY A 58 -12.49 15.21 3.06
C GLY A 58 -13.33 13.99 2.64
N ILE A 59 -13.02 13.46 1.46
CA ILE A 59 -13.68 12.26 0.94
C ILE A 59 -13.20 11.04 1.73
N ILE A 60 -14.14 10.27 2.24
CA ILE A 60 -13.91 9.07 3.04
C ILE A 60 -14.32 7.85 2.22
N ALA A 61 -13.51 6.80 2.24
CA ALA A 61 -13.85 5.52 1.62
C ALA A 61 -13.17 4.36 2.39
N ASN A 62 -13.64 3.14 2.16
CA ASN A 62 -12.91 1.96 2.61
C ASN A 62 -11.57 1.85 1.89
N ARG A 63 -10.49 1.86 2.67
CA ARG A 63 -9.13 1.74 2.14
C ARG A 63 -8.82 0.30 1.76
N ILE A 64 -9.07 -0.64 2.66
CA ILE A 64 -8.87 -2.06 2.42
C ILE A 64 -10.00 -2.56 1.54
N ILE A 65 -9.66 -3.20 0.44
CA ILE A 65 -10.60 -3.79 -0.50
C ILE A 65 -10.51 -5.30 -0.32
N GLU A 66 -11.60 -5.89 0.17
CA GLU A 66 -11.67 -7.32 0.38
C GLU A 66 -11.52 -8.08 -0.92
N MET A 67 -10.65 -9.06 -0.91
CA MET A 67 -10.37 -10.00 -2.00
C MET A 67 -10.43 -11.42 -1.47
N SER A 68 -10.76 -12.39 -2.32
CA SER A 68 -10.81 -13.80 -1.92
C SER A 68 -9.41 -14.37 -1.63
N ASN A 69 -8.48 -14.22 -2.57
CA ASN A 69 -7.14 -14.79 -2.46
C ASN A 69 -6.01 -13.75 -2.47
N ILE A 70 -6.26 -12.57 -3.04
CA ILE A 70 -5.24 -11.52 -3.08
C ILE A 70 -5.10 -10.90 -1.69
N LYS A 71 -3.89 -10.93 -1.16
CA LYS A 71 -3.58 -10.35 0.15
C LYS A 71 -3.17 -8.89 0.03
N ASN A 72 -3.33 -8.15 1.10
CA ASN A 72 -2.79 -6.80 1.26
C ASN A 72 -3.30 -5.80 0.21
N PHE A 73 -4.51 -6.02 -0.36
CA PHE A 73 -5.07 -5.16 -1.39
C PHE A 73 -5.73 -3.93 -0.78
N ARG A 74 -5.23 -2.75 -1.17
CA ARG A 74 -5.78 -1.48 -0.71
C ARG A 74 -5.51 -0.31 -1.63
N ASP A 75 -6.33 0.74 -1.48
CA ASP A 75 -6.13 2.04 -2.10
C ASP A 75 -5.16 2.90 -1.28
N MET A 76 -4.26 3.60 -1.95
CA MET A 76 -3.31 4.52 -1.33
C MET A 76 -3.84 5.96 -1.22
N GLY A 77 -5.03 6.27 -1.77
CA GLY A 77 -5.65 7.59 -1.72
C GLY A 77 -6.19 7.99 -0.35
N GLY A 78 -6.78 9.18 -0.27
CA GLY A 78 -7.49 9.66 0.91
C GLY A 78 -6.63 10.23 2.03
N TYR A 79 -5.32 10.11 2.00
CA TYR A 79 -4.41 10.75 2.96
C TYR A 79 -4.30 12.26 2.69
N PHE A 80 -4.13 13.03 3.75
CA PHE A 80 -3.88 14.46 3.66
C PHE A 80 -2.39 14.77 3.64
N THR A 81 -1.98 15.65 2.74
CA THR A 81 -0.63 16.20 2.70
C THR A 81 -0.41 17.17 3.86
N ARG A 82 0.86 17.60 4.07
CA ARG A 82 1.19 18.66 5.04
C ARG A 82 0.59 20.02 4.71
N THR A 83 0.00 20.18 3.53
CA THR A 83 -0.68 21.39 3.05
C THR A 83 -2.19 21.20 2.92
N ASP A 84 -2.76 20.24 3.67
CA ASP A 84 -4.18 19.92 3.73
C ASP A 84 -4.84 19.57 2.37
N GLN A 85 -4.05 19.14 1.39
CA GLN A 85 -4.57 18.60 0.15
C GLN A 85 -4.80 17.10 0.31
N GLN A 86 -5.94 16.60 -0.10
CA GLN A 86 -6.24 15.20 -0.03
C GLN A 86 -5.76 14.46 -1.29
N MET A 87 -4.98 13.39 -1.11
CA MET A 87 -4.59 12.49 -2.20
C MET A 87 -5.85 11.82 -2.79
N LYS A 88 -5.98 11.86 -4.11
CA LYS A 88 -7.15 11.32 -4.83
C LYS A 88 -7.30 9.82 -4.55
N TRP A 89 -8.52 9.40 -4.27
CA TRP A 89 -8.88 8.00 -4.18
C TRP A 89 -8.89 7.34 -5.56
N GLY A 90 -8.73 6.01 -5.60
CA GLY A 90 -8.88 5.22 -6.82
C GLY A 90 -7.80 5.44 -7.88
N LYS A 91 -6.68 6.07 -7.54
CA LYS A 91 -5.57 6.33 -8.48
C LYS A 91 -4.43 5.34 -8.35
N ILE A 92 -3.99 5.06 -7.14
CA ILE A 92 -2.90 4.13 -6.88
C ILE A 92 -3.35 3.11 -5.85
N PHE A 93 -3.20 1.84 -6.21
CA PHE A 93 -3.49 0.69 -5.37
C PHE A 93 -2.21 -0.08 -5.07
N ARG A 94 -2.23 -0.87 -4.01
CA ARG A 94 -1.15 -1.82 -3.69
C ARG A 94 -1.71 -3.16 -3.27
N SER A 95 -0.96 -4.24 -3.55
CA SER A 95 -1.35 -5.61 -3.21
C SER A 95 -0.16 -6.55 -3.04
N GLY A 96 -0.45 -7.74 -2.54
CA GLY A 96 0.38 -8.92 -2.69
C GLY A 96 0.31 -9.50 -4.10
N ASP A 97 0.70 -10.76 -4.22
CA ASP A 97 0.72 -11.51 -5.47
C ASP A 97 -0.70 -11.67 -6.07
N LEU A 98 -0.80 -11.48 -7.38
CA LEU A 98 -2.03 -11.57 -8.14
C LEU A 98 -2.16 -12.89 -8.92
N SER A 99 -1.19 -13.80 -8.83
CA SER A 99 -1.21 -15.06 -9.59
C SER A 99 -2.29 -16.04 -9.11
N SER A 100 -2.75 -15.88 -7.87
CA SER A 100 -3.82 -16.68 -7.28
C SER A 100 -5.20 -16.01 -7.33
N ALA A 101 -5.36 -14.94 -8.13
CA ALA A 101 -6.60 -14.20 -8.26
C ALA A 101 -7.76 -15.10 -8.72
N THR A 102 -8.82 -15.17 -7.92
CA THR A 102 -10.06 -15.86 -8.31
C THR A 102 -10.82 -15.06 -9.37
N LEU A 103 -11.83 -15.64 -9.98
CA LEU A 103 -12.72 -14.90 -10.90
C LEU A 103 -13.39 -13.72 -10.20
N TYR A 104 -13.72 -13.86 -8.93
CA TYR A 104 -14.24 -12.78 -8.10
C TYR A 104 -13.22 -11.64 -7.95
N ASP A 105 -11.97 -11.97 -7.63
CA ASP A 105 -10.88 -10.99 -7.50
C ASP A 105 -10.64 -10.25 -8.82
N GLN A 106 -10.63 -10.99 -9.95
CA GLN A 106 -10.44 -10.41 -11.28
C GLN A 106 -11.56 -9.43 -11.63
N GLU A 107 -12.82 -9.77 -11.31
CA GLU A 107 -13.95 -8.88 -11.53
C GLU A 107 -13.87 -7.63 -10.65
N ARG A 108 -13.42 -7.75 -9.38
CA ARG A 108 -13.20 -6.58 -8.53
C ARG A 108 -12.10 -5.67 -9.08
N ILE A 109 -10.98 -6.25 -9.53
CA ILE A 109 -9.90 -5.49 -10.20
C ILE A 109 -10.43 -4.76 -11.44
N ARG A 110 -11.26 -5.42 -12.24
CA ARG A 110 -11.89 -4.83 -13.42
C ARG A 110 -12.78 -3.63 -13.05
N ARG A 111 -13.60 -3.74 -12.00
CA ARG A 111 -14.49 -2.66 -11.52
C ARG A 111 -13.71 -1.46 -10.97
N LEU A 112 -12.50 -1.66 -10.48
CA LEU A 112 -11.61 -0.57 -10.07
C LEU A 112 -10.98 0.15 -11.27
N ASN A 113 -11.27 -0.30 -12.51
CA ASN A 113 -10.76 0.26 -13.77
C ASN A 113 -9.22 0.35 -13.82
N ILE A 114 -8.52 -0.57 -13.14
CA ILE A 114 -7.05 -0.59 -13.14
C ILE A 114 -6.56 -0.74 -14.57
N LYS A 115 -5.70 0.17 -15.02
CA LYS A 115 -5.11 0.15 -16.37
C LYS A 115 -3.72 -0.45 -16.40
N THR A 116 -2.95 -0.24 -15.33
CA THR A 116 -1.54 -0.64 -15.28
C THR A 116 -1.25 -1.38 -13.97
N ILE A 117 -0.54 -2.50 -14.09
CA ILE A 117 0.03 -3.23 -12.96
C ILE A 117 1.55 -3.14 -13.06
N ILE A 118 2.20 -2.71 -11.98
CA ILE A 118 3.65 -2.76 -11.81
C ILE A 118 3.94 -3.96 -10.90
N ASP A 119 4.59 -4.98 -11.44
CA ASP A 119 4.94 -6.21 -10.74
C ASP A 119 6.40 -6.17 -10.31
N PHE A 120 6.64 -6.14 -8.99
CA PHE A 120 7.98 -6.14 -8.40
C PHE A 120 8.52 -7.55 -8.08
N ARG A 121 7.82 -8.62 -8.45
CA ARG A 121 8.31 -9.98 -8.25
C ARG A 121 9.50 -10.25 -9.16
N SER A 122 10.34 -11.23 -8.78
CA SER A 122 11.41 -11.69 -9.66
C SER A 122 10.86 -12.23 -10.99
N ASP A 123 11.63 -12.11 -12.06
CA ASP A 123 11.25 -12.67 -13.37
C ASP A 123 11.01 -14.19 -13.29
N LYS A 124 11.78 -14.91 -12.44
CA LYS A 124 11.61 -16.34 -12.17
C LYS A 124 10.23 -16.60 -11.55
N THR A 125 9.85 -15.84 -10.52
CA THR A 125 8.55 -15.96 -9.84
C THR A 125 7.41 -15.56 -10.75
N ALA A 126 7.53 -14.43 -11.47
CA ALA A 126 6.51 -13.92 -12.38
C ALA A 126 6.25 -14.90 -13.54
N LYS A 127 7.30 -15.55 -14.06
CA LYS A 127 7.19 -16.55 -15.11
C LYS A 127 6.56 -17.86 -14.60
N ARG A 128 6.91 -18.28 -13.38
CA ARG A 128 6.36 -19.52 -12.77
C ARG A 128 4.89 -19.34 -12.36
N TYR A 129 4.54 -18.17 -11.88
CA TYR A 129 3.21 -17.81 -11.36
C TYR A 129 2.71 -16.54 -12.05
N PRO A 130 2.23 -16.63 -13.30
CA PRO A 130 1.82 -15.45 -14.07
C PRO A 130 0.59 -14.78 -13.45
N ILE A 131 0.53 -13.46 -13.55
CA ILE A 131 -0.63 -12.67 -13.13
C ILE A 131 -1.82 -12.97 -14.04
N LEU A 132 -2.93 -13.38 -13.44
CA LEU A 132 -4.19 -13.70 -14.11
C LEU A 132 -5.17 -12.54 -13.95
N VAL A 133 -5.13 -11.60 -14.88
CA VAL A 133 -6.04 -10.45 -14.96
C VAL A 133 -6.48 -10.21 -16.40
N HIS A 134 -7.50 -9.35 -16.56
CA HIS A 134 -8.03 -9.02 -17.88
C HIS A 134 -6.91 -8.60 -18.87
N PRO A 135 -6.92 -9.07 -20.14
CA PRO A 135 -5.85 -8.81 -21.12
C PRO A 135 -5.60 -7.33 -21.40
N ASN A 136 -6.61 -6.47 -21.27
CA ASN A 136 -6.48 -5.03 -21.49
C ASN A 136 -5.68 -4.29 -20.41
N ILE A 137 -5.38 -4.95 -19.29
CA ILE A 137 -4.55 -4.37 -18.24
C ILE A 137 -3.07 -4.51 -18.64
N ARG A 138 -2.39 -3.38 -18.77
CA ARG A 138 -0.95 -3.33 -19.04
C ARG A 138 -0.17 -3.88 -17.84
N LYS A 139 0.67 -4.87 -18.07
CA LYS A 139 1.57 -5.43 -17.04
C LYS A 139 3.00 -4.99 -17.32
N ILE A 140 3.64 -4.39 -16.33
CA ILE A 140 5.02 -3.90 -16.40
C ILE A 140 5.80 -4.63 -15.31
N SER A 141 6.85 -5.36 -15.70
CA SER A 141 7.76 -6.02 -14.76
C SER A 141 8.87 -5.05 -14.37
N LEU A 142 9.02 -4.78 -13.07
CA LEU A 142 10.12 -4.05 -12.48
C LEU A 142 10.69 -4.90 -11.33
N PRO A 143 11.46 -5.96 -11.64
CA PRO A 143 11.84 -6.96 -10.65
C PRO A 143 12.77 -6.38 -9.59
N ILE A 144 12.39 -6.53 -8.31
CA ILE A 144 13.19 -6.14 -7.15
C ILE A 144 13.43 -7.40 -6.31
N THR A 145 14.66 -7.89 -6.27
CA THR A 145 15.01 -9.22 -5.69
C THR A 145 16.20 -9.14 -4.71
N PRO A 146 16.09 -8.36 -3.62
CA PRO A 146 17.18 -8.27 -2.63
C PRO A 146 17.29 -9.54 -1.79
N MET A 147 16.18 -10.22 -1.60
CA MET A 147 16.04 -11.52 -0.97
C MET A 147 15.02 -12.28 -1.83
N ASP A 148 15.49 -13.28 -2.55
CA ASP A 148 14.62 -14.12 -3.36
C ASP A 148 13.95 -15.22 -2.54
N ASP A 149 13.04 -15.95 -3.18
CA ASP A 149 12.29 -17.01 -2.51
C ASP A 149 13.22 -18.16 -2.07
N GLU A 150 14.36 -18.38 -2.76
CA GLU A 150 15.35 -19.40 -2.39
C GLU A 150 16.04 -19.01 -1.09
N LYS A 151 16.46 -17.76 -0.94
CA LYS A 151 17.09 -17.26 0.30
C LYS A 151 16.11 -17.31 1.49
N ILE A 152 14.85 -16.97 1.26
CA ILE A 152 13.81 -17.10 2.32
C ILE A 152 13.64 -18.56 2.72
N ASN A 153 13.62 -19.50 1.76
CA ASN A 153 13.52 -20.93 2.06
C ASN A 153 14.75 -21.43 2.81
N GLU A 154 15.96 -21.04 2.41
CA GLU A 154 17.19 -21.37 3.14
C GLU A 154 17.13 -20.92 4.61
N MET A 155 16.64 -19.70 4.85
CA MET A 155 16.44 -19.18 6.21
C MET A 155 15.39 -19.97 6.99
N MET A 156 14.31 -20.39 6.32
CA MET A 156 13.25 -21.20 6.94
C MET A 156 13.71 -22.63 7.23
N ASP A 157 14.74 -23.13 6.54
CA ASP A 157 15.34 -24.44 6.76
C ASP A 157 16.50 -24.41 7.78
N ASP A 158 17.02 -23.21 8.11
CA ASP A 158 18.07 -23.04 9.12
C ASP A 158 17.48 -23.11 10.54
N GLU A 159 17.59 -24.27 11.17
CA GLU A 159 17.09 -24.49 12.52
C GLU A 159 17.76 -23.63 13.59
N ASN A 160 18.88 -22.96 13.30
CA ASN A 160 19.57 -22.05 14.22
C ASN A 160 19.14 -20.59 14.05
N LEU A 161 18.25 -20.30 13.10
CA LEU A 161 17.78 -18.94 12.85
C LEU A 161 17.18 -18.32 14.12
N THR A 162 17.78 -17.23 14.58
CA THR A 162 17.27 -16.47 15.73
C THR A 162 16.42 -15.29 15.28
N ARG A 163 15.59 -14.76 16.20
CA ARG A 163 14.83 -13.53 15.95
C ARG A 163 15.74 -12.35 15.57
N SER A 164 16.91 -12.25 16.19
CA SER A 164 17.88 -11.17 15.89
C SER A 164 18.44 -11.29 14.48
N ASP A 165 18.73 -12.52 14.03
CA ASP A 165 19.21 -12.78 12.67
C ASP A 165 18.12 -12.42 11.66
N ALA A 166 16.90 -12.86 11.87
CA ALA A 166 15.76 -12.55 11.01
C ALA A 166 15.52 -11.02 10.88
N ILE A 167 15.61 -10.28 11.98
CA ILE A 167 15.48 -8.81 11.96
C ILE A 167 16.60 -8.19 11.13
N ARG A 168 17.86 -8.61 11.34
CA ARG A 168 19.01 -8.11 10.60
C ARG A 168 18.88 -8.40 9.10
N ASP A 169 18.53 -9.63 8.74
CA ASP A 169 18.36 -10.02 7.34
C ASP A 169 17.26 -9.25 6.64
N VAL A 170 16.14 -8.97 7.31
CA VAL A 170 15.10 -8.07 6.78
C VAL A 170 15.63 -6.66 6.59
N GLN A 171 16.35 -6.09 7.58
CA GLN A 171 16.93 -4.75 7.48
C GLN A 171 17.96 -4.67 6.33
N ASP A 172 18.84 -5.66 6.20
CA ASP A 172 19.82 -5.74 5.13
C ASP A 172 19.14 -5.89 3.76
N SER A 173 18.05 -6.64 3.68
CA SER A 173 17.21 -6.75 2.50
C SER A 173 16.63 -5.38 2.09
N TYR A 174 16.14 -4.57 3.04
CA TYR A 174 15.64 -3.24 2.76
C TYR A 174 16.74 -2.29 2.25
N ILE A 175 17.95 -2.37 2.84
CA ILE A 175 19.12 -1.63 2.33
C ILE A 175 19.48 -2.11 0.92
N GLY A 176 19.45 -3.42 0.69
CA GLY A 176 19.66 -4.00 -0.65
C GLY A 176 18.66 -3.47 -1.69
N ILE A 177 17.38 -3.30 -1.30
CA ILE A 177 16.36 -2.69 -2.18
C ILE A 177 16.75 -1.23 -2.51
N ILE A 178 17.11 -0.44 -1.50
CA ILE A 178 17.45 0.98 -1.67
C ILE A 178 18.69 1.16 -2.56
N GLU A 179 19.69 0.29 -2.43
CA GLU A 179 20.96 0.44 -3.13
C GLU A 179 20.92 -0.07 -4.56
N ASN A 180 20.31 -1.21 -4.79
CA ASN A 180 20.50 -1.96 -6.02
C ASN A 180 19.36 -1.81 -7.02
N PHE A 181 18.18 -1.25 -6.61
CA PHE A 181 16.99 -1.18 -7.45
C PHE A 181 16.47 0.24 -7.68
N LYS A 182 17.43 1.18 -7.76
CA LYS A 182 17.13 2.60 -8.00
C LYS A 182 16.50 2.84 -9.37
N ASN A 183 16.92 2.07 -10.38
CA ASN A 183 16.40 2.18 -11.74
C ASN A 183 14.94 1.74 -11.82
N GLU A 184 14.58 0.68 -11.12
CA GLU A 184 13.21 0.16 -11.05
C GLU A 184 12.27 1.18 -10.39
N PHE A 185 12.69 1.82 -9.31
CA PHE A 185 11.93 2.90 -8.70
C PHE A 185 11.89 4.17 -9.56
N ALA A 186 12.98 4.51 -10.25
CA ALA A 186 12.98 5.63 -11.19
C ALA A 186 12.00 5.40 -12.34
N GLU A 187 11.93 4.17 -12.87
CA GLU A 187 10.98 3.79 -13.91
C GLU A 187 9.53 3.75 -13.37
N MET A 188 9.32 3.27 -12.15
CA MET A 188 8.03 3.38 -11.47
C MET A 188 7.54 4.83 -11.45
N PHE A 189 8.40 5.79 -11.10
CA PHE A 189 8.04 7.20 -11.11
C PHE A 189 7.78 7.73 -12.53
N ASN A 190 8.51 7.27 -13.56
CA ASN A 190 8.20 7.61 -14.96
C ASN A 190 6.79 7.17 -15.33
N ILE A 191 6.41 5.94 -14.97
CA ILE A 191 5.07 5.40 -15.23
C ILE A 191 4.01 6.24 -14.50
N LEU A 192 4.26 6.60 -13.24
CA LEU A 192 3.33 7.38 -12.41
C LEU A 192 3.21 8.86 -12.81
N THR A 193 4.09 9.38 -13.66
CA THR A 193 3.96 10.75 -14.19
C THR A 193 3.16 10.85 -15.50
N ASP A 194 2.73 9.73 -16.05
CA ASP A 194 1.85 9.66 -17.23
C ASP A 194 0.41 9.36 -16.81
N GLU A 195 -0.49 10.32 -16.99
CA GLU A 195 -1.91 10.22 -16.62
C GLU A 195 -2.64 9.06 -17.32
N ASN A 196 -2.16 8.62 -18.48
CA ASN A 196 -2.77 7.51 -19.24
C ASN A 196 -2.62 6.16 -18.54
N ASN A 197 -1.65 6.02 -17.64
CA ASN A 197 -1.39 4.77 -16.92
C ASN A 197 -2.37 4.52 -15.75
N TYR A 198 -3.07 5.57 -15.29
CA TYR A 198 -3.94 5.45 -14.11
C TYR A 198 -5.32 4.83 -14.40
N PRO A 199 -5.90 4.10 -13.46
CA PRO A 199 -5.35 3.72 -12.13
C PRO A 199 -4.23 2.69 -12.21
N VAL A 200 -3.24 2.80 -11.30
CA VAL A 200 -2.06 1.93 -11.20
C VAL A 200 -2.17 1.01 -9.99
N LEU A 201 -1.80 -0.26 -10.15
CA LEU A 201 -1.68 -1.23 -9.06
C LEU A 201 -0.22 -1.68 -8.91
N LEU A 202 0.35 -1.46 -7.73
CA LEU A 202 1.67 -1.97 -7.34
C LEU A 202 1.49 -3.37 -6.75
N SER A 203 2.22 -4.36 -7.25
CA SER A 203 2.12 -5.75 -6.81
C SER A 203 3.49 -6.36 -6.47
N GLY A 204 3.50 -7.27 -5.51
CA GLY A 204 4.68 -8.05 -5.12
C GLY A 204 4.27 -9.22 -4.24
N SER A 205 5.15 -10.15 -3.88
CA SER A 205 4.82 -11.43 -3.23
C SER A 205 3.81 -11.28 -2.06
N LEU A 206 4.18 -10.64 -0.96
CA LEU A 206 3.27 -10.30 0.14
C LEU A 206 2.78 -8.85 0.12
N GLY A 207 3.31 -8.04 -0.79
CA GLY A 207 2.96 -6.62 -0.90
C GLY A 207 3.40 -5.77 0.30
N LYS A 208 4.31 -6.26 1.16
CA LYS A 208 4.73 -5.59 2.39
C LYS A 208 6.09 -4.87 2.27
N ASP A 209 7.12 -5.50 1.71
CA ASP A 209 8.49 -5.00 1.69
C ASP A 209 8.77 -4.11 0.46
N ARG A 210 8.92 -4.69 -0.74
CA ARG A 210 9.17 -3.96 -2.01
C ARG A 210 8.08 -2.94 -2.30
N VAL A 211 6.82 -3.38 -2.23
CA VAL A 211 5.65 -2.53 -2.38
C VAL A 211 5.54 -1.54 -1.22
N GLY A 212 6.00 -1.92 -0.02
CA GLY A 212 6.05 -1.05 1.16
C GLY A 212 6.97 0.14 0.94
N LEU A 213 8.21 -0.10 0.47
CA LEU A 213 9.16 0.96 0.14
C LEU A 213 8.70 1.80 -1.07
N ALA A 214 8.17 1.17 -2.13
CA ALA A 214 7.56 1.88 -3.25
C ALA A 214 6.46 2.84 -2.78
N SER A 215 5.55 2.35 -1.92
CA SER A 215 4.47 3.16 -1.34
C SER A 215 5.01 4.29 -0.47
N PHE A 216 6.04 4.01 0.35
CA PHE A 216 6.70 5.03 1.16
C PHE A 216 7.23 6.17 0.27
N PHE A 217 7.96 5.86 -0.80
CA PHE A 217 8.50 6.87 -1.70
C PHE A 217 7.42 7.68 -2.40
N ILE A 218 6.34 7.04 -2.85
CA ILE A 218 5.21 7.73 -3.50
C ILE A 218 4.52 8.67 -2.51
N LEU A 219 4.11 8.18 -1.34
CA LEU A 219 3.39 8.97 -0.34
C LEU A 219 4.25 10.14 0.18
N TYR A 220 5.57 9.91 0.36
CA TYR A 220 6.49 10.97 0.74
C TYR A 220 6.60 12.04 -0.37
N ALA A 221 6.73 11.62 -1.63
CA ALA A 221 6.86 12.53 -2.79
C ALA A 221 5.62 13.43 -2.98
N VAL A 222 4.42 12.94 -2.68
CA VAL A 222 3.20 13.75 -2.73
C VAL A 222 3.00 14.62 -1.48
N GLY A 223 3.79 14.41 -0.43
CA GLY A 223 3.82 15.27 0.76
C GLY A 223 3.03 14.76 1.95
N ILE A 224 2.71 13.47 2.01
CA ILE A 224 2.06 12.85 3.18
C ILE A 224 3.04 12.90 4.38
N PRO A 225 2.57 13.19 5.60
CA PRO A 225 3.39 13.15 6.81
C PRO A 225 3.97 11.75 7.06
N GLN A 226 5.23 11.67 7.51
CA GLN A 226 5.96 10.41 7.66
C GLN A 226 5.28 9.43 8.64
N ASN A 227 4.70 9.92 9.73
CA ASN A 227 3.96 9.09 10.67
C ASN A 227 2.76 8.41 9.99
N VAL A 228 2.01 9.12 9.14
CA VAL A 228 0.88 8.57 8.38
C VAL A 228 1.36 7.52 7.36
N ILE A 229 2.53 7.73 6.75
CA ILE A 229 3.13 6.74 5.82
C ILE A 229 3.53 5.46 6.57
N ILE A 230 4.08 5.60 7.78
CA ILE A 230 4.41 4.44 8.63
C ILE A 230 3.13 3.70 9.04
N ASP A 231 2.06 4.41 9.37
CA ASP A 231 0.76 3.79 9.69
C ASP A 231 0.20 3.02 8.47
N ASP A 232 0.28 3.58 7.25
CA ASP A 232 -0.07 2.81 6.03
C ASP A 232 0.77 1.55 5.87
N TYR A 233 2.09 1.64 6.08
CA TYR A 233 2.96 0.46 6.02
C TYR A 233 2.51 -0.62 7.02
N LEU A 234 2.15 -0.22 8.24
CA LEU A 234 1.71 -1.11 9.32
C LEU A 234 0.32 -1.74 9.08
N LEU A 235 -0.53 -1.19 8.20
CA LEU A 235 -1.78 -1.84 7.79
C LEU A 235 -1.55 -3.23 7.19
N SER A 236 -0.35 -3.51 6.69
CA SER A 236 0.00 -4.86 6.22
C SER A 236 -0.09 -5.93 7.30
N ARG A 237 -0.06 -5.58 8.60
CA ARG A 237 -0.30 -6.51 9.71
C ARG A 237 -1.73 -7.07 9.73
N GLN A 238 -2.69 -6.26 9.29
CA GLN A 238 -4.10 -6.62 9.29
C GLN A 238 -4.49 -7.41 8.04
N THR A 239 -3.71 -7.26 6.96
CA THR A 239 -4.07 -7.74 5.63
C THR A 239 -3.18 -8.89 5.14
N VAL A 240 -2.06 -9.15 5.81
CA VAL A 240 -1.20 -10.31 5.58
C VAL A 240 -1.36 -11.30 6.73
N ASP A 241 -2.10 -12.35 6.48
CA ASP A 241 -2.30 -13.41 7.47
C ASP A 241 -1.07 -14.33 7.51
N ILE A 242 -0.30 -14.23 8.58
CA ILE A 242 0.87 -15.08 8.85
C ILE A 242 0.53 -16.34 9.65
N SER A 243 -0.72 -16.54 10.05
CA SER A 243 -1.13 -17.65 10.91
C SER A 243 -0.84 -19.02 10.29
N LYS A 244 -1.03 -19.16 8.98
CA LYS A 244 -0.69 -20.39 8.26
C LYS A 244 0.80 -20.70 8.30
N ILE A 245 1.63 -19.67 8.17
CA ILE A 245 3.10 -19.79 8.25
C ILE A 245 3.50 -20.15 9.68
N ALA A 246 2.91 -19.48 10.66
CA ALA A 246 3.12 -19.77 12.08
C ALA A 246 2.69 -21.21 12.44
N GLN A 247 1.60 -21.73 11.85
CA GLN A 247 1.19 -23.14 12.04
C GLN A 247 2.22 -24.13 11.53
N ASN A 248 2.87 -23.87 10.40
CA ASN A 248 3.89 -24.74 9.82
C ASN A 248 5.13 -24.89 10.71
N VAL A 249 5.41 -23.89 11.55
CA VAL A 249 6.56 -23.90 12.48
C VAL A 249 6.16 -24.14 13.94
N LYS A 250 4.91 -24.43 14.21
CA LYS A 250 4.37 -24.58 15.58
C LYS A 250 5.07 -25.67 16.40
N THR A 251 5.64 -26.68 15.75
CA THR A 251 6.38 -27.78 16.39
C THR A 251 7.87 -27.49 16.56
N LYS A 252 8.36 -26.38 16.00
CA LYS A 252 9.74 -25.92 16.13
C LYS A 252 9.96 -25.20 17.46
N PRO A 253 11.21 -25.04 17.91
CA PRO A 253 11.53 -24.28 19.14
C PRO A 253 10.97 -22.84 19.10
N GLU A 254 10.66 -22.29 20.26
CA GLU A 254 10.05 -20.95 20.41
C GLU A 254 10.89 -19.85 19.75
N TYR A 255 12.22 -19.88 19.94
CA TYR A 255 13.12 -18.92 19.30
C TYR A 255 13.03 -18.90 17.79
N PHE A 256 12.82 -20.09 17.17
CA PHE A 256 12.63 -20.22 15.73
C PHE A 256 11.27 -19.69 15.29
N GLN A 257 10.20 -19.95 16.05
CA GLN A 257 8.87 -19.38 15.78
C GLN A 257 8.89 -17.85 15.83
N GLU A 258 9.62 -17.27 16.79
CA GLU A 258 9.84 -15.83 16.89
C GLU A 258 10.63 -15.28 15.69
N ALA A 259 11.66 -16.00 15.23
CA ALA A 259 12.44 -15.61 14.06
C ALA A 259 11.58 -15.59 12.79
N VAL A 260 10.79 -16.63 12.56
CA VAL A 260 9.87 -16.73 11.42
C VAL A 260 8.80 -15.61 11.49
N THR A 261 8.30 -15.34 12.68
CA THR A 261 7.36 -14.23 12.89
C THR A 261 7.99 -12.88 12.54
N ALA A 262 9.24 -12.63 12.94
CA ALA A 262 9.97 -11.43 12.60
C ALA A 262 10.20 -11.29 11.10
N LEU A 263 10.58 -12.36 10.42
CA LEU A 263 10.81 -12.42 8.97
C LEU A 263 9.53 -12.10 8.18
N MET A 264 8.39 -12.65 8.60
CA MET A 264 7.12 -12.60 7.85
C MET A 264 6.24 -11.42 8.22
N SER A 265 6.43 -10.80 9.37
CA SER A 265 5.65 -9.63 9.79
C SER A 265 6.20 -8.31 9.24
N VAL A 266 5.48 -7.21 9.48
CA VAL A 266 5.97 -5.83 9.32
C VAL A 266 6.25 -5.22 10.69
N ASN A 267 7.35 -4.47 10.78
CA ASN A 267 7.75 -3.77 11.99
C ASN A 267 8.18 -2.34 11.62
N PRO A 268 7.75 -1.31 12.39
CA PRO A 268 8.19 0.06 12.15
C PRO A 268 9.71 0.20 12.17
N ALA A 269 10.43 -0.67 12.90
CA ALA A 269 11.88 -0.67 12.91
C ALA A 269 12.50 -0.95 11.53
N TYR A 270 11.85 -1.72 10.66
CA TYR A 270 12.38 -2.02 9.32
C TYR A 270 12.34 -0.80 8.42
N ILE A 271 11.19 -0.12 8.35
CA ILE A 271 11.04 1.08 7.51
C ILE A 271 11.85 2.26 8.10
N ASN A 272 11.89 2.42 9.43
CA ASN A 272 12.67 3.46 10.07
C ASN A 272 14.18 3.26 9.85
N TYR A 273 14.68 2.02 9.92
CA TYR A 273 16.07 1.70 9.57
C TYR A 273 16.43 2.14 8.15
N SER A 274 15.50 1.91 7.21
CA SER A 274 15.65 2.38 5.82
C SER A 274 15.71 3.91 5.69
N ILE A 275 14.84 4.60 6.43
CA ILE A 275 14.78 6.07 6.47
C ILE A 275 16.08 6.64 7.03
N ASP A 276 16.56 6.08 8.15
CA ASP A 276 17.80 6.50 8.79
C ASP A 276 19.00 6.27 7.87
N TYR A 277 19.05 5.12 7.21
CA TYR A 277 20.08 4.82 6.22
C TYR A 277 20.11 5.83 5.06
N ILE A 278 18.93 6.13 4.47
CA ILE A 278 18.83 7.13 3.39
C ILE A 278 19.31 8.49 3.87
N ASN A 279 18.88 8.93 5.06
CA ASN A 279 19.29 10.22 5.62
C ASN A 279 20.79 10.30 5.87
N GLN A 280 21.38 9.23 6.42
CA GLN A 280 22.84 9.18 6.67
C GLN A 280 23.65 9.18 5.39
N LYS A 281 23.26 8.38 4.40
CA LYS A 281 24.07 8.20 3.17
C LYS A 281 23.82 9.27 2.13
N TYR A 282 22.57 9.71 1.96
CA TYR A 282 22.17 10.65 0.90
C TYR A 282 21.79 12.05 1.42
N GLY A 283 21.89 12.26 2.74
CA GLY A 283 21.60 13.52 3.41
C GLY A 283 20.10 13.76 3.67
N SER A 284 19.21 13.27 2.81
CA SER A 284 17.75 13.33 3.02
C SER A 284 17.02 12.41 2.04
N ILE A 285 15.75 12.09 2.37
CA ILE A 285 14.87 11.38 1.46
C ILE A 285 14.63 12.19 0.18
N ASP A 286 14.49 13.52 0.27
CA ASP A 286 14.32 14.37 -0.91
C ASP A 286 15.52 14.27 -1.87
N ASN A 287 16.75 14.30 -1.35
CA ASN A 287 17.95 14.10 -2.15
C ASN A 287 17.98 12.73 -2.83
N TYR A 288 17.61 11.68 -2.09
CA TYR A 288 17.55 10.33 -2.63
C TYR A 288 16.52 10.22 -3.76
N LEU A 289 15.30 10.73 -3.55
CA LEU A 289 14.26 10.75 -4.58
C LEU A 289 14.70 11.50 -5.84
N GLU A 290 15.32 12.67 -5.66
CA GLU A 290 15.72 13.54 -6.78
C GLU A 290 16.95 13.01 -7.53
N LYS A 291 18.01 12.69 -6.80
CA LYS A 291 19.31 12.35 -7.40
C LYS A 291 19.40 10.89 -7.82
N GLU A 292 18.92 9.99 -6.98
CA GLU A 292 19.03 8.55 -7.21
C GLU A 292 17.82 8.01 -8.01
N LEU A 293 16.59 8.36 -7.61
CA LEU A 293 15.37 7.89 -8.28
C LEU A 293 14.91 8.80 -9.43
N LYS A 294 15.66 9.84 -9.75
CA LYS A 294 15.38 10.75 -10.87
C LYS A 294 14.01 11.42 -10.81
N LEU A 295 13.46 11.56 -9.59
CA LEU A 295 12.19 12.24 -9.35
C LEU A 295 12.42 13.75 -9.24
N THR A 296 12.60 14.40 -10.37
CA THR A 296 12.83 15.86 -10.47
C THR A 296 11.64 16.66 -9.96
N SER A 297 11.84 17.94 -9.65
CA SER A 297 10.75 18.85 -9.24
C SER A 297 9.60 18.89 -10.25
N GLY A 298 9.90 18.83 -11.56
CA GLY A 298 8.88 18.75 -12.61
C GLY A 298 8.04 17.47 -12.52
N LYS A 299 8.67 16.32 -12.29
CA LYS A 299 7.96 15.04 -12.09
C LYS A 299 7.13 15.04 -10.80
N LYS A 300 7.64 15.65 -9.70
CA LYS A 300 6.87 15.80 -8.45
C LYS A 300 5.59 16.62 -8.69
N ILE A 301 5.63 17.66 -9.52
CA ILE A 301 4.44 18.46 -9.89
C ILE A 301 3.43 17.60 -10.67
N LEU A 302 3.89 16.78 -11.61
CA LEU A 302 3.01 15.87 -12.37
C LEU A 302 2.36 14.82 -11.46
N LEU A 303 3.12 14.27 -10.52
CA LEU A 303 2.63 13.25 -9.58
C LEU A 303 1.56 13.82 -8.61
N ARG A 304 1.57 15.13 -8.35
CA ARG A 304 0.64 15.82 -7.43
C ARG A 304 -0.65 16.33 -8.10
N LYS A 305 -0.79 16.22 -9.40
CA LYS A 305 -2.01 16.56 -10.16
C LYS A 305 -3.08 15.49 -10.02
#